data_a87d329d08bbc89f22e97ee9cb793e8a
#
_entry.id   a87d329d08bbc89f22e97ee9cb793e8a
#
_cell.length_a   1.000
_cell.length_b   1.000
_cell.length_c   1.000
_cell.angle_alpha   90.00
_cell.angle_beta   90.00
_cell.angle_gamma   90.00
#
_symmetry.space_group_name_H-M   'P 1'
#
loop_
_entity.id
_entity.type
_entity.pdbx_description
1 polymer ?
#
loop_
_entity_poly.entity_id
_entity_poly.type
_entity_poly.pdbx_seq_one_letter_code
_entity_poly.pdbx_strand_id
1 'polypeptide(L)'
;MAKRPHVDRRKFLAGSAGAMGAAFFRGAPLDALTSRIAVPQSQVWDSGLVRHLLPTVSESRILLKVSFEQALSAAPTLRVGARSFPGRMNDTAGRFWQFYATDLDAGVPHSLSLVAANGSSLCEPWTLSTFPPVDARPERFRLLLFTCAGGPEGAYTGIGQRRGNLPTAIRNRLLRRGLSFGPDACVANGDHIYWDLHSWSGQRTGALSTRAETSNFDFSGNVFGSSNEAALMLAAGPQIVPVYGADFRSTPVFFLQDDHDHWENDAAGAFPIAWFQLQLARATQQLYYPEFLPEANRPLGLPWSSSSDRGDLSESFGTILYGNLAEVLLYDVRRTMTLGPQAVFLDPNVE
;
A
#
# COMPACT_ATOMS: atom_id res chain seq x y z
N MET A 1 9.86 -41.66 -27.35
CA MET A 1 9.85 -40.31 -26.69
C MET A 1 8.94 -39.39 -27.49
N ALA A 2 7.73 -39.15 -27.02
CA ALA A 2 6.77 -38.30 -27.68
C ALA A 2 7.07 -36.83 -27.35
N LYS A 3 7.25 -35.97 -28.36
CA LYS A 3 7.44 -34.52 -28.20
C LYS A 3 6.13 -33.88 -27.63
N ARG A 4 6.23 -33.26 -26.48
CA ARG A 4 5.13 -32.45 -25.94
C ARG A 4 4.87 -31.25 -26.87
N PRO A 5 3.60 -30.88 -27.17
CA PRO A 5 3.33 -29.74 -27.99
C PRO A 5 3.70 -28.44 -27.27
N HIS A 6 4.45 -27.59 -27.94
CA HIS A 6 4.83 -26.27 -27.48
C HIS A 6 3.63 -25.32 -27.63
N VAL A 7 3.00 -24.93 -26.53
CA VAL A 7 1.90 -23.95 -26.55
C VAL A 7 2.50 -22.56 -26.61
N ASP A 8 2.26 -21.88 -27.75
CA ASP A 8 2.69 -20.50 -27.93
C ASP A 8 1.83 -19.56 -27.03
N ARG A 9 2.46 -19.02 -25.98
CA ARG A 9 1.81 -18.10 -25.01
C ARG A 9 1.12 -16.90 -25.66
N ARG A 10 1.63 -16.40 -26.79
CA ARG A 10 1.01 -15.26 -27.50
C ARG A 10 -0.32 -15.64 -28.12
N LYS A 11 -0.46 -16.85 -28.62
CA LYS A 11 -1.73 -17.36 -29.19
C LYS A 11 -2.74 -17.69 -28.11
N PHE A 12 -2.31 -18.10 -26.92
CA PHE A 12 -3.21 -18.35 -25.80
C PHE A 12 -3.84 -17.03 -25.27
N LEU A 13 -3.03 -15.96 -25.12
CA LEU A 13 -3.53 -14.66 -24.67
C LEU A 13 -4.42 -13.97 -25.73
N ALA A 14 -4.15 -14.14 -27.01
CA ALA A 14 -5.01 -13.61 -28.08
C ALA A 14 -6.36 -14.35 -28.18
N GLY A 15 -6.37 -15.65 -27.89
CA GLY A 15 -7.59 -16.47 -27.89
C GLY A 15 -8.52 -16.18 -26.70
N SER A 16 -7.95 -15.91 -25.52
CA SER A 16 -8.74 -15.63 -24.31
C SER A 16 -9.36 -14.21 -24.32
N ALA A 17 -8.70 -13.22 -24.91
CA ALA A 17 -9.27 -11.89 -25.07
C ALA A 17 -10.46 -11.84 -26.05
N GLY A 18 -10.45 -12.68 -27.09
CA GLY A 18 -11.55 -12.78 -28.07
C GLY A 18 -12.79 -13.51 -27.55
N ALA A 19 -12.63 -14.48 -26.65
CA ALA A 19 -13.74 -15.29 -26.15
C ALA A 19 -14.54 -14.59 -25.04
N MET A 20 -13.93 -13.71 -24.25
CA MET A 20 -14.64 -12.94 -23.21
C MET A 20 -15.39 -11.72 -23.76
N GLY A 21 -15.01 -11.18 -24.92
CA GLY A 21 -15.69 -10.04 -25.53
C GLY A 21 -17.02 -10.37 -26.21
N ALA A 22 -17.24 -11.62 -26.62
CA ALA A 22 -18.41 -12.00 -27.38
C ALA A 22 -19.62 -12.47 -26.55
N ALA A 23 -19.43 -12.77 -25.26
CA ALA A 23 -20.50 -13.30 -24.41
C ALA A 23 -21.35 -12.21 -23.71
N PHE A 24 -20.93 -10.94 -23.73
CA PHE A 24 -21.62 -9.87 -22.98
C PHE A 24 -22.49 -8.92 -23.81
N PHE A 25 -22.65 -9.11 -25.13
CA PHE A 25 -23.37 -8.18 -25.98
C PHE A 25 -24.50 -8.83 -26.83
N ARG A 26 -25.29 -9.73 -26.27
CA ARG A 26 -26.55 -10.12 -26.85
C ARG A 26 -27.71 -9.98 -25.87
N GLY A 27 -28.42 -8.85 -25.98
CA GLY A 27 -29.83 -8.82 -25.64
C GLY A 27 -30.30 -7.97 -24.47
N ALA A 28 -29.75 -6.76 -24.25
CA ALA A 28 -30.49 -5.73 -23.53
C ALA A 28 -30.56 -4.44 -24.38
N PRO A 29 -31.72 -3.80 -24.53
CA PRO A 29 -31.80 -2.52 -25.23
C PRO A 29 -31.01 -1.47 -24.45
N LEU A 30 -30.25 -0.63 -25.18
CA LEU A 30 -29.38 0.43 -24.62
C LEU A 30 -30.14 1.40 -23.69
N ASP A 31 -31.44 1.50 -23.83
CA ASP A 31 -32.30 2.39 -23.05
C ASP A 31 -32.51 1.94 -21.57
N ALA A 32 -32.22 0.68 -21.26
CA ALA A 32 -32.32 0.19 -19.87
C ALA A 32 -31.10 0.58 -18.99
N LEU A 33 -30.03 1.07 -19.60
CA LEU A 33 -28.82 1.52 -18.88
C LEU A 33 -28.83 3.01 -18.51
N THR A 34 -29.86 3.75 -18.91
CA THR A 34 -30.02 5.18 -18.62
C THR A 34 -30.97 5.47 -17.46
N SER A 35 -31.51 4.47 -16.77
CA SER A 35 -32.10 4.73 -15.46
C SER A 35 -30.97 5.28 -14.56
N ARG A 36 -30.90 6.59 -14.47
CA ARG A 36 -30.13 7.30 -13.48
C ARG A 36 -30.57 6.78 -12.11
N ILE A 37 -29.86 5.78 -11.60
CA ILE A 37 -29.82 5.59 -10.16
C ILE A 37 -29.22 6.92 -9.68
N ALA A 38 -30.06 7.79 -9.15
CA ALA A 38 -29.62 8.93 -8.39
C ALA A 38 -28.82 8.31 -7.24
N VAL A 39 -27.52 8.20 -7.43
CA VAL A 39 -26.60 7.93 -6.33
C VAL A 39 -26.88 9.11 -5.40
N PRO A 40 -27.38 8.88 -4.16
CA PRO A 40 -27.48 9.96 -3.19
C PRO A 40 -26.13 10.67 -3.26
N GLN A 41 -26.10 11.99 -3.33
CA GLN A 41 -24.87 12.74 -3.12
C GLN A 41 -24.42 12.32 -1.73
N SER A 42 -23.57 11.31 -1.67
CA SER A 42 -22.91 10.93 -0.45
C SER A 42 -22.15 12.17 -0.03
N GLN A 43 -22.51 12.71 1.11
CA GLN A 43 -21.81 13.82 1.72
C GLN A 43 -20.31 13.47 1.63
N VAL A 44 -19.55 14.31 0.94
CA VAL A 44 -18.12 14.05 0.73
C VAL A 44 -17.49 14.07 2.12
N TRP A 45 -16.89 12.98 2.53
CA TRP A 45 -16.22 12.89 3.83
C TRP A 45 -15.18 14.02 3.97
N ASP A 46 -15.28 14.78 5.04
CA ASP A 46 -14.35 15.87 5.31
C ASP A 46 -13.05 15.32 5.89
N SER A 47 -11.99 15.39 5.10
CA SER A 47 -10.65 14.97 5.51
C SER A 47 -9.99 15.91 6.53
N GLY A 48 -10.53 17.13 6.75
CA GLY A 48 -9.96 18.12 7.65
C GLY A 48 -8.48 18.34 7.39
N LEU A 49 -7.65 18.04 8.37
CA LEU A 49 -6.18 18.12 8.25
C LEU A 49 -5.51 16.84 7.72
N VAL A 50 -6.26 15.76 7.52
CA VAL A 50 -5.72 14.48 7.03
C VAL A 50 -5.48 14.54 5.52
N ARG A 51 -4.25 14.28 5.11
CA ARG A 51 -3.86 14.18 3.70
C ARG A 51 -3.87 12.74 3.19
N HIS A 52 -3.50 11.81 4.06
CA HIS A 52 -3.32 10.41 3.73
C HIS A 52 -3.65 9.58 4.96
N LEU A 53 -4.43 8.51 4.74
CA LEU A 53 -4.86 7.61 5.79
C LEU A 53 -4.97 6.20 5.21
N LEU A 54 -4.14 5.28 5.70
CA LEU A 54 -4.12 3.89 5.29
C LEU A 54 -4.24 2.97 6.50
N PRO A 55 -5.29 2.15 6.56
CA PRO A 55 -5.49 1.17 7.61
C PRO A 55 -5.01 -0.22 7.23
N THR A 56 -4.54 -1.00 8.20
CA THR A 56 -4.57 -2.46 8.16
C THR A 56 -5.28 -2.98 9.39
N VAL A 57 -5.86 -4.18 9.32
CA VAL A 57 -6.62 -4.78 10.43
C VAL A 57 -6.32 -6.26 10.58
N SER A 58 -6.53 -6.76 11.79
CA SER A 58 -6.75 -8.18 12.09
C SER A 58 -8.14 -8.40 12.68
N GLU A 59 -8.38 -9.53 13.29
CA GLU A 59 -9.65 -9.77 14.01
C GLU A 59 -9.82 -8.86 15.24
N SER A 60 -8.72 -8.39 15.85
CA SER A 60 -8.77 -7.65 17.13
C SER A 60 -7.91 -6.39 17.15
N ARG A 61 -7.29 -6.01 16.02
CA ARG A 61 -6.34 -4.91 15.95
C ARG A 61 -6.59 -4.02 14.73
N ILE A 62 -6.32 -2.74 14.88
CA ILE A 62 -6.31 -1.75 13.79
C ILE A 62 -5.00 -0.98 13.88
N LEU A 63 -4.26 -0.94 12.77
CA LEU A 63 -3.07 -0.11 12.61
C LEU A 63 -3.35 0.92 11.52
N LEU A 64 -3.12 2.19 11.82
CA LEU A 64 -3.28 3.28 10.86
C LEU A 64 -1.95 3.99 10.62
N LYS A 65 -1.68 4.33 9.38
CA LYS A 65 -0.70 5.36 9.00
C LYS A 65 -1.45 6.59 8.53
N VAL A 66 -1.11 7.73 9.12
CA VAL A 66 -1.78 9.00 8.82
C VAL A 66 -0.73 10.08 8.60
N SER A 67 -0.91 10.87 7.54
CA SER A 67 -0.17 12.12 7.37
C SER A 67 -1.11 13.31 7.41
N PHE A 68 -0.61 14.43 7.95
CA PHE A 68 -1.36 15.67 8.10
C PHE A 68 -0.82 16.77 7.19
N GLU A 69 -1.67 17.73 6.84
CA GLU A 69 -1.32 18.92 6.05
C GLU A 69 -0.18 19.72 6.69
N GLN A 70 -0.17 19.78 8.00
CA GLN A 70 0.82 20.50 8.79
C GLN A 70 1.36 19.63 9.93
N ALA A 71 2.52 19.99 10.42
CA ALA A 71 3.11 19.34 11.60
C ALA A 71 2.21 19.55 12.84
N LEU A 72 2.00 18.50 13.60
CA LEU A 72 1.33 18.57 14.89
C LEU A 72 2.39 18.68 16.00
N SER A 73 2.26 19.67 16.86
CA SER A 73 3.20 19.93 17.95
C SER A 73 3.06 18.96 19.12
N ALA A 74 1.96 18.24 19.19
CA ALA A 74 1.67 17.26 20.24
C ALA A 74 0.98 16.03 19.64
N ALA A 75 1.15 14.89 20.30
CA ALA A 75 0.61 13.62 19.84
C ALA A 75 -0.92 13.67 19.70
N PRO A 76 -1.46 13.39 18.51
CA PRO A 76 -2.89 13.20 18.31
C PRO A 76 -3.34 11.87 18.91
N THR A 77 -4.65 11.70 19.05
CA THR A 77 -5.26 10.49 19.59
C THR A 77 -6.25 9.90 18.61
N LEU A 78 -6.16 8.60 18.37
CA LEU A 78 -7.22 7.81 17.72
C LEU A 78 -8.21 7.39 18.78
N ARG A 79 -9.50 7.71 18.57
CA ARG A 79 -10.60 7.14 19.33
C ARG A 79 -11.26 6.03 18.54
N VAL A 80 -11.50 4.90 19.18
CA VAL A 80 -12.23 3.75 18.64
C VAL A 80 -13.37 3.47 19.60
N GLY A 81 -14.57 3.92 19.25
CA GLY A 81 -15.68 4.00 20.21
C GLY A 81 -15.31 4.84 21.44
N ALA A 82 -15.41 4.24 22.62
CA ALA A 82 -15.03 4.88 23.88
C ALA A 82 -13.53 4.79 24.23
N ARG A 83 -12.75 3.99 23.51
CA ARG A 83 -11.32 3.77 23.77
C ARG A 83 -10.46 4.79 23.06
N SER A 84 -9.29 5.07 23.62
CA SER A 84 -8.34 6.05 23.10
C SER A 84 -6.95 5.44 22.95
N PHE A 85 -6.31 5.70 21.83
CA PHE A 85 -4.99 5.20 21.49
C PHE A 85 -4.10 6.36 21.05
N PRO A 86 -3.00 6.66 21.75
CA PRO A 86 -2.13 7.77 21.41
C PRO A 86 -1.41 7.51 20.08
N GLY A 87 -1.24 8.56 19.29
CA GLY A 87 -0.40 8.53 18.10
C GLY A 87 1.09 8.42 18.45
N ARG A 88 1.81 7.65 17.66
CA ARG A 88 3.27 7.63 17.64
C ARG A 88 3.75 8.39 16.43
N MET A 89 4.65 9.33 16.62
CA MET A 89 5.28 10.08 15.54
C MET A 89 6.25 9.18 14.75
N ASN A 90 6.17 9.20 13.44
CA ASN A 90 6.98 8.36 12.56
C ASN A 90 8.04 9.13 11.78
N ASP A 91 7.93 10.46 11.72
CA ASP A 91 8.91 11.37 11.14
C ASP A 91 9.52 12.25 12.25
N THR A 92 10.48 13.08 11.90
CA THR A 92 11.07 14.02 12.86
C THR A 92 10.33 15.37 12.92
N ALA A 93 9.39 15.61 11.99
CA ALA A 93 8.68 16.88 11.83
C ALA A 93 7.27 16.88 12.42
N GLY A 94 6.72 15.74 12.81
CA GLY A 94 5.37 15.63 13.35
C GLY A 94 4.25 15.67 12.32
N ARG A 95 4.54 15.31 11.07
CA ARG A 95 3.53 15.21 10.01
C ARG A 95 2.99 13.80 9.82
N PHE A 96 3.78 12.77 10.16
CA PHE A 96 3.44 11.36 9.97
C PHE A 96 3.26 10.67 11.30
N TRP A 97 2.12 10.02 11.45
CA TRP A 97 1.72 9.40 12.70
C TRP A 97 1.19 8.01 12.49
N GLN A 98 1.48 7.14 13.42
CA GLN A 98 0.96 5.78 13.51
C GLN A 98 0.05 5.65 14.70
N PHE A 99 -1.08 4.99 14.51
CA PHE A 99 -1.98 4.64 15.60
C PHE A 99 -2.18 3.14 15.61
N TYR A 100 -2.10 2.55 16.78
CA TYR A 100 -2.25 1.12 16.95
C TYR A 100 -3.26 0.82 18.04
N ALA A 101 -4.42 0.35 17.63
CA ALA A 101 -5.50 -0.05 18.51
C ALA A 101 -5.54 -1.57 18.63
N THR A 102 -5.58 -2.09 19.84
CA THR A 102 -5.58 -3.52 20.18
C THR A 102 -6.82 -3.90 20.98
N ASP A 103 -7.04 -5.19 21.15
CA ASP A 103 -8.11 -5.78 21.97
C ASP A 103 -9.52 -5.28 21.55
N LEU A 104 -9.72 -5.14 20.25
CA LEU A 104 -10.99 -4.74 19.67
C LEU A 104 -11.89 -5.95 19.47
N ASP A 105 -13.19 -5.72 19.44
CA ASP A 105 -14.17 -6.75 19.11
C ASP A 105 -14.00 -7.19 17.65
N ALA A 106 -14.04 -8.49 17.41
CA ALA A 106 -13.85 -9.09 16.10
C ALA A 106 -15.11 -9.03 15.24
N GLY A 107 -14.92 -8.81 13.93
CA GLY A 107 -15.99 -8.91 12.94
C GLY A 107 -17.04 -7.80 13.01
N VAL A 108 -16.75 -6.69 13.69
CA VAL A 108 -17.72 -5.60 13.87
C VAL A 108 -17.20 -4.27 13.34
N PRO A 109 -18.09 -3.37 12.91
CA PRO A 109 -17.72 -2.02 12.55
C PRO A 109 -17.40 -1.19 13.80
N HIS A 110 -16.24 -0.55 13.79
CA HIS A 110 -15.80 0.41 14.80
C HIS A 110 -15.95 1.83 14.29
N SER A 111 -16.50 2.73 15.11
CA SER A 111 -16.46 4.17 14.83
C SER A 111 -15.11 4.73 15.26
N LEU A 112 -14.42 5.37 14.32
CA LEU A 112 -13.10 5.95 14.50
C LEU A 112 -13.16 7.47 14.37
N SER A 113 -12.35 8.16 15.18
CA SER A 113 -12.09 9.59 15.03
C SER A 113 -10.67 9.94 15.44
N LEU A 114 -10.11 10.95 14.78
CA LEU A 114 -8.80 11.52 15.11
C LEU A 114 -8.99 12.87 15.80
N VAL A 115 -8.37 13.02 16.94
CA VAL A 115 -8.45 14.26 17.71
C VAL A 115 -7.05 14.80 18.04
N ALA A 116 -6.90 16.09 17.98
CA ALA A 116 -5.68 16.76 18.43
C ALA A 116 -5.55 16.71 19.95
N ALA A 117 -4.37 17.07 20.48
CA ALA A 117 -4.11 17.09 21.92
C ALA A 117 -5.05 18.02 22.71
N ASN A 118 -5.57 19.07 22.08
CA ASN A 118 -6.57 19.96 22.67
C ASN A 118 -8.02 19.44 22.55
N GLY A 119 -8.24 18.25 22.01
CA GLY A 119 -9.53 17.61 21.83
C GLY A 119 -10.30 18.01 20.56
N SER A 120 -9.77 18.93 19.73
CA SER A 120 -10.40 19.29 18.46
C SER A 120 -10.34 18.15 17.47
N SER A 121 -11.36 18.00 16.61
CA SER A 121 -11.39 17.01 15.54
C SER A 121 -10.36 17.36 14.47
N LEU A 122 -9.64 16.34 13.97
CA LEU A 122 -8.67 16.46 12.88
C LEU A 122 -9.26 16.08 11.52
N CYS A 123 -10.37 15.36 11.50
CA CYS A 123 -11.18 15.01 10.33
C CYS A 123 -12.57 14.56 10.77
N GLU A 124 -13.47 14.36 9.82
CA GLU A 124 -14.76 13.74 10.08
C GLU A 124 -14.59 12.29 10.59
N PRO A 125 -15.42 11.80 11.53
CA PRO A 125 -15.40 10.40 11.93
C PRO A 125 -15.70 9.44 10.75
N TRP A 126 -15.19 8.22 10.86
CA TRP A 126 -15.45 7.17 9.87
C TRP A 126 -15.62 5.81 10.52
N THR A 127 -15.96 4.80 9.73
CA THR A 127 -16.13 3.42 10.20
C THR A 127 -15.12 2.52 9.53
N LEU A 128 -14.53 1.60 10.31
CA LEU A 128 -13.66 0.53 9.83
C LEU A 128 -13.97 -0.74 10.61
N SER A 129 -14.14 -1.86 9.90
CA SER A 129 -14.40 -3.15 10.54
C SER A 129 -13.11 -3.93 10.76
N THR A 130 -13.03 -4.63 11.89
CA THR A 130 -12.08 -5.72 12.12
C THR A 130 -12.49 -6.97 11.32
N PHE A 131 -11.58 -7.91 11.10
CA PHE A 131 -11.91 -9.17 10.45
C PHE A 131 -12.77 -10.07 11.36
N PRO A 132 -13.58 -10.97 10.78
CA PRO A 132 -14.30 -11.96 11.52
C PRO A 132 -13.37 -12.84 12.37
N PRO A 133 -13.78 -13.30 13.57
CA PRO A 133 -12.97 -14.19 14.37
C PRO A 133 -12.75 -15.53 13.65
N VAL A 134 -11.67 -16.23 14.02
CA VAL A 134 -11.20 -17.45 13.33
C VAL A 134 -12.24 -18.56 13.23
N ASP A 135 -13.17 -18.64 14.19
CA ASP A 135 -14.27 -19.62 14.24
C ASP A 135 -15.53 -19.18 13.49
N ALA A 136 -15.60 -17.94 13.05
CA ALA A 136 -16.71 -17.45 12.24
C ALA A 136 -16.71 -18.11 10.85
N ARG A 137 -17.90 -18.21 10.27
CA ARG A 137 -18.13 -18.82 8.94
C ARG A 137 -18.69 -17.79 7.96
N PRO A 138 -17.88 -16.82 7.51
CA PRO A 138 -18.34 -15.87 6.51
C PRO A 138 -18.69 -16.60 5.20
N GLU A 139 -19.73 -16.15 4.51
CA GLU A 139 -20.15 -16.76 3.24
C GLU A 139 -19.27 -16.33 2.07
N ARG A 140 -18.55 -15.22 2.20
CA ARG A 140 -17.72 -14.67 1.13
C ARG A 140 -16.56 -13.84 1.69
N PHE A 141 -15.50 -13.76 0.90
CA PHE A 141 -14.38 -12.84 1.07
C PHE A 141 -14.08 -12.19 -0.28
N ARG A 142 -14.05 -10.87 -0.33
CA ARG A 142 -13.69 -10.10 -1.52
C ARG A 142 -12.33 -9.47 -1.31
N LEU A 143 -11.36 -9.87 -2.11
CA LEU A 143 -10.03 -9.33 -2.09
C LEU A 143 -9.78 -8.52 -3.36
N LEU A 144 -9.45 -7.24 -3.21
CA LEU A 144 -8.97 -6.40 -4.30
C LEU A 144 -7.45 -6.47 -4.35
N LEU A 145 -6.92 -6.95 -5.47
CA LEU A 145 -5.47 -6.99 -5.75
C LEU A 145 -5.12 -5.93 -6.79
N PHE A 146 -4.08 -5.17 -6.55
CA PHE A 146 -3.53 -4.23 -7.53
C PHE A 146 -2.03 -4.06 -7.33
N THR A 147 -1.34 -3.62 -8.38
CA THR A 147 0.11 -3.37 -8.40
C THR A 147 0.40 -2.11 -9.20
N CYS A 148 1.65 -1.62 -9.15
CA CYS A 148 2.14 -0.52 -9.97
C CYS A 148 1.31 0.77 -9.83
N ALA A 149 0.79 1.04 -8.63
CA ALA A 149 -0.03 2.23 -8.39
C ALA A 149 0.81 3.50 -8.20
N GLY A 150 2.10 3.37 -7.94
CA GLY A 150 3.05 4.46 -7.74
C GLY A 150 3.48 5.13 -9.04
N GLY A 151 4.60 5.79 -8.95
CA GLY A 151 5.28 6.47 -10.05
C GLY A 151 4.83 7.91 -10.27
N PRO A 152 5.78 8.80 -10.60
CA PRO A 152 5.49 10.19 -10.92
C PRO A 152 4.73 10.30 -12.25
N GLU A 153 3.82 11.25 -12.35
CA GLU A 153 3.10 11.51 -13.60
C GLU A 153 4.06 11.84 -14.73
N GLY A 154 3.83 11.24 -15.91
CA GLY A 154 4.67 11.45 -17.06
C GLY A 154 6.09 10.91 -16.90
N ALA A 155 6.36 10.01 -15.97
CA ALA A 155 7.63 9.33 -15.86
C ALA A 155 7.94 8.51 -17.12
N TYR A 156 9.20 8.47 -17.47
CA TYR A 156 9.70 7.86 -18.70
C TYR A 156 10.31 6.49 -18.41
N THR A 157 9.85 5.47 -19.11
CA THR A 157 10.25 4.08 -18.88
C THR A 157 11.09 3.47 -20.01
N GLY A 158 11.68 4.23 -20.93
CA GLY A 158 12.51 3.63 -21.97
C GLY A 158 12.95 4.55 -23.11
N ILE A 159 13.89 4.07 -23.89
CA ILE A 159 14.47 4.78 -25.02
C ILE A 159 13.43 4.96 -26.14
N GLY A 160 13.03 6.20 -26.39
CA GLY A 160 12.22 6.58 -27.55
C GLY A 160 10.71 6.36 -27.45
N GLN A 161 10.18 5.83 -26.36
CA GLN A 161 8.72 5.63 -26.19
C GLN A 161 8.18 6.37 -24.97
N ARG A 162 7.08 7.10 -25.17
CA ARG A 162 6.31 7.76 -24.12
C ARG A 162 5.51 6.73 -23.32
N ARG A 163 6.15 6.07 -22.38
CA ARG A 163 5.47 5.20 -21.42
C ARG A 163 5.61 5.84 -20.05
N GLY A 164 4.71 6.73 -19.71
CA GLY A 164 4.64 7.32 -18.38
C GLY A 164 3.59 6.61 -17.54
N ASN A 165 3.69 6.77 -16.22
CA ASN A 165 2.63 6.36 -15.33
C ASN A 165 1.35 7.13 -15.65
N LEU A 166 0.21 6.48 -15.40
CA LEU A 166 -1.08 7.13 -15.57
C LEU A 166 -1.18 8.39 -14.69
N PRO A 167 -1.84 9.45 -15.15
CA PRO A 167 -2.13 10.59 -14.30
C PRO A 167 -2.78 10.17 -12.99
N THR A 168 -2.41 10.82 -11.89
CA THR A 168 -2.92 10.52 -10.54
C THR A 168 -4.44 10.49 -10.50
N ALA A 169 -5.12 11.42 -11.17
CA ALA A 169 -6.58 11.44 -11.26
C ALA A 169 -7.18 10.17 -11.91
N ILE A 170 -6.48 9.55 -12.87
CA ILE A 170 -6.90 8.29 -13.48
C ILE A 170 -6.67 7.14 -12.50
N ARG A 171 -5.51 7.09 -11.84
CA ARG A 171 -5.20 6.07 -10.81
C ARG A 171 -6.20 6.10 -9.66
N ASN A 172 -6.50 7.28 -9.12
CA ASN A 172 -7.55 7.44 -8.10
C ASN A 172 -8.90 6.91 -8.58
N ARG A 173 -9.31 7.26 -9.80
CA ARG A 173 -10.58 6.77 -10.35
C ARG A 173 -10.61 5.25 -10.46
N LEU A 174 -9.51 4.62 -10.86
CA LEU A 174 -9.41 3.17 -10.93
C LEU A 174 -9.49 2.53 -9.53
N LEU A 175 -8.76 3.07 -8.56
CA LEU A 175 -8.80 2.59 -7.17
C LEU A 175 -10.19 2.76 -6.56
N ARG A 176 -10.82 3.93 -6.71
CA ARG A 176 -12.21 4.17 -6.27
C ARG A 176 -13.20 3.23 -6.96
N ARG A 177 -12.98 2.92 -8.24
CA ARG A 177 -13.79 1.91 -8.94
C ARG A 177 -13.61 0.54 -8.30
N GLY A 178 -12.37 0.13 -7.99
CA GLY A 178 -12.09 -1.11 -7.25
C GLY A 178 -12.80 -1.13 -5.90
N LEU A 179 -12.66 -0.07 -5.10
CA LEU A 179 -13.31 0.07 -3.79
C LEU A 179 -14.85 0.04 -3.89
N SER A 180 -15.44 0.51 -5.00
CA SER A 180 -16.90 0.48 -5.19
C SER A 180 -17.50 -0.93 -5.28
N PHE A 181 -16.68 -1.96 -5.46
CA PHE A 181 -17.13 -3.36 -5.38
C PHE A 181 -17.24 -3.87 -3.94
N GLY A 182 -16.93 -3.05 -2.95
CA GLY A 182 -16.98 -3.38 -1.53
C GLY A 182 -16.04 -4.53 -1.17
N PRO A 183 -14.71 -4.40 -1.43
CA PRO A 183 -13.77 -5.41 -0.97
C PRO A 183 -13.69 -5.42 0.56
N ASP A 184 -13.53 -6.61 1.12
CA ASP A 184 -13.32 -6.81 2.55
C ASP A 184 -11.86 -6.50 2.93
N ALA A 185 -10.94 -6.64 1.96
CA ALA A 185 -9.53 -6.24 2.08
C ALA A 185 -8.94 -5.90 0.71
N CYS A 186 -7.84 -5.14 0.73
CA CYS A 186 -7.03 -4.85 -0.45
C CYS A 186 -5.59 -5.32 -0.23
N VAL A 187 -4.93 -5.79 -1.29
CA VAL A 187 -3.48 -6.01 -1.32
C VAL A 187 -2.89 -5.18 -2.44
N ALA A 188 -2.03 -4.27 -2.07
CA ALA A 188 -1.21 -3.48 -2.95
C ALA A 188 0.13 -4.22 -3.11
N ASN A 189 0.34 -4.82 -4.28
CA ASN A 189 1.41 -5.78 -4.52
C ASN A 189 2.56 -5.13 -5.30
N GLY A 190 3.33 -4.28 -4.62
CA GLY A 190 4.55 -3.69 -5.13
C GLY A 190 4.39 -2.47 -6.03
N ASP A 191 5.51 -1.84 -6.30
CA ASP A 191 5.66 -0.67 -7.16
C ASP A 191 4.87 0.55 -6.66
N HIS A 192 5.01 0.84 -5.39
CA HIS A 192 4.39 2.01 -4.78
C HIS A 192 5.24 3.26 -4.98
N ILE A 193 6.56 3.08 -5.04
CA ILE A 193 7.55 4.13 -5.29
C ILE A 193 8.49 3.70 -6.40
N TYR A 194 8.64 4.57 -7.38
CA TYR A 194 9.59 4.41 -8.47
C TYR A 194 10.76 5.36 -8.23
N TRP A 195 11.77 4.92 -7.52
CA TRP A 195 12.97 5.71 -7.21
C TRP A 195 13.85 5.95 -8.43
N ASP A 196 13.84 5.04 -9.36
CA ASP A 196 14.70 4.97 -10.54
C ASP A 196 14.16 5.73 -11.76
N LEU A 197 12.87 6.11 -11.77
CA LEU A 197 12.26 6.73 -12.93
C LEU A 197 12.52 8.24 -13.00
N HIS A 198 12.70 8.69 -14.24
CA HIS A 198 12.79 10.10 -14.60
C HIS A 198 11.44 10.68 -14.96
N SER A 199 11.23 11.96 -14.71
CA SER A 199 10.10 12.67 -15.30
C SER A 199 10.22 12.69 -16.84
N TRP A 200 9.07 12.79 -17.51
CA TRP A 200 8.95 12.80 -18.97
C TRP A 200 9.87 13.79 -19.67
N SER A 201 10.16 14.93 -19.08
CA SER A 201 10.98 15.98 -19.70
C SER A 201 12.42 15.55 -20.03
N GLY A 202 12.85 14.37 -19.61
CA GLY A 202 14.24 13.94 -19.72
C GLY A 202 15.19 14.86 -18.96
N GLN A 203 14.64 15.89 -18.36
CA GLN A 203 15.40 16.84 -17.53
C GLN A 203 15.43 16.28 -16.12
N ARG A 204 16.62 16.15 -15.60
CA ARG A 204 16.89 15.70 -14.22
C ARG A 204 16.34 16.65 -13.15
N THR A 205 15.67 17.73 -13.54
CA THR A 205 15.32 18.87 -12.69
C THR A 205 13.83 19.22 -12.69
N GLY A 206 12.97 18.36 -13.21
CA GLY A 206 11.52 18.60 -13.12
C GLY A 206 11.01 18.38 -11.71
N ALA A 207 10.10 19.23 -11.21
CA ALA A 207 9.48 19.14 -9.91
C ALA A 207 8.74 17.81 -9.62
N LEU A 208 8.71 16.91 -10.59
CA LEU A 208 8.06 15.60 -10.52
C LEU A 208 9.03 14.46 -10.85
N SER A 209 10.33 14.72 -10.86
CA SER A 209 11.33 13.69 -11.13
C SER A 209 11.80 13.06 -9.83
N THR A 210 11.37 11.85 -9.55
CA THR A 210 11.86 11.08 -8.42
C THR A 210 13.39 11.06 -8.38
N ARG A 211 14.04 10.94 -9.55
CA ARG A 211 15.49 10.90 -9.64
C ARG A 211 16.18 12.23 -9.35
N ALA A 212 15.54 13.37 -9.58
CA ALA A 212 16.10 14.66 -9.16
C ALA A 212 16.18 14.74 -7.64
N GLU A 213 15.13 14.29 -6.95
CA GLU A 213 15.09 14.26 -5.49
C GLU A 213 16.05 13.22 -4.92
N THR A 214 16.15 12.04 -5.53
CA THR A 214 17.07 10.98 -5.10
C THR A 214 18.55 11.34 -5.30
N SER A 215 18.87 12.29 -6.17
CA SER A 215 20.24 12.80 -6.30
C SER A 215 20.73 13.55 -5.07
N ASN A 216 19.82 13.95 -4.17
CA ASN A 216 20.15 14.67 -2.94
C ASN A 216 20.37 13.72 -1.74
N PHE A 217 20.26 12.41 -1.91
CA PHE A 217 20.53 11.47 -0.82
C PHE A 217 22.03 11.42 -0.48
N ASP A 218 22.30 11.48 0.80
CA ASP A 218 23.59 11.09 1.37
C ASP A 218 23.56 9.60 1.70
N PHE A 219 24.17 8.80 0.84
CA PHE A 219 24.19 7.34 0.97
C PHE A 219 25.01 6.83 2.15
N SER A 220 25.79 7.69 2.81
CA SER A 220 26.54 7.35 4.00
C SER A 220 25.80 7.66 5.29
N GLY A 221 24.71 8.44 5.19
CA GLY A 221 23.91 8.90 6.32
C GLY A 221 22.69 8.04 6.62
N ASN A 222 22.09 8.26 7.79
CA ASN A 222 20.80 7.68 8.14
C ASN A 222 19.68 8.30 7.28
N VAL A 223 18.57 7.59 7.11
CA VAL A 223 17.42 8.14 6.42
C VAL A 223 16.69 9.15 7.30
N PHE A 224 16.35 8.77 8.53
CA PHE A 224 15.65 9.65 9.47
C PHE A 224 16.58 10.60 10.21
N GLY A 225 16.06 11.79 10.55
CA GLY A 225 16.78 12.80 11.32
C GLY A 225 17.90 13.52 10.56
N SER A 226 17.91 13.39 9.25
CA SER A 226 18.89 14.00 8.35
C SER A 226 18.23 14.64 7.13
N SER A 227 19.01 15.21 6.20
CA SER A 227 18.53 15.70 4.91
C SER A 227 17.86 14.62 4.08
N ASN A 228 18.22 13.34 4.28
CA ASN A 228 17.62 12.21 3.58
C ASN A 228 16.13 12.07 3.86
N GLU A 229 15.66 12.37 5.06
CA GLU A 229 14.23 12.33 5.41
C GLU A 229 13.40 13.31 4.56
N ALA A 230 13.90 14.54 4.41
CA ALA A 230 13.26 15.52 3.56
C ALA A 230 13.26 15.10 2.08
N ALA A 231 14.39 14.58 1.58
CA ALA A 231 14.51 14.07 0.22
C ALA A 231 13.56 12.90 -0.03
N LEU A 232 13.43 11.98 0.93
CA LEU A 232 12.46 10.88 0.86
C LEU A 232 11.03 11.39 0.75
N MET A 233 10.63 12.32 1.60
CA MET A 233 9.27 12.87 1.57
C MET A 233 8.96 13.59 0.26
N LEU A 234 9.93 14.31 -0.30
CA LEU A 234 9.78 15.00 -1.58
C LEU A 234 9.66 14.03 -2.75
N ALA A 235 10.38 12.92 -2.73
CA ALA A 235 10.36 11.92 -3.79
C ALA A 235 9.16 10.96 -3.68
N ALA A 236 8.89 10.43 -2.50
CA ALA A 236 7.85 9.42 -2.27
C ALA A 236 6.46 10.04 -2.11
N GLY A 237 6.35 11.16 -1.40
CA GLY A 237 5.07 11.78 -1.08
C GLY A 237 4.16 12.01 -2.29
N PRO A 238 4.64 12.59 -3.41
CA PRO A 238 3.83 12.80 -4.61
C PRO A 238 3.34 11.51 -5.29
N GLN A 239 4.00 10.38 -5.03
CA GLN A 239 3.63 9.09 -5.61
C GLN A 239 2.57 8.35 -4.79
N ILE A 240 2.46 8.65 -3.50
CA ILE A 240 1.60 7.93 -2.56
C ILE A 240 0.43 8.79 -2.11
N VAL A 241 0.72 9.94 -1.53
CA VAL A 241 -0.30 10.76 -0.85
C VAL A 241 -1.47 11.11 -1.77
N PRO A 242 -1.27 11.65 -2.98
CA PRO A 242 -2.39 11.97 -3.86
C PRO A 242 -3.03 10.74 -4.52
N VAL A 243 -2.35 9.61 -4.58
CA VAL A 243 -2.88 8.36 -5.15
C VAL A 243 -3.87 7.71 -4.20
N TYR A 244 -3.50 7.58 -2.94
CA TYR A 244 -4.32 6.88 -1.96
C TYR A 244 -5.23 7.82 -1.16
N GLY A 245 -4.73 9.00 -0.78
CA GLY A 245 -5.46 9.95 0.04
C GLY A 245 -6.06 9.29 1.29
N ALA A 246 -7.35 9.49 1.51
CA ALA A 246 -8.13 8.83 2.55
C ALA A 246 -9.21 7.89 1.97
N ASP A 247 -9.10 7.51 0.70
CA ASP A 247 -10.11 6.68 0.03
C ASP A 247 -10.23 5.28 0.66
N PHE A 248 -9.12 4.77 1.20
CA PHE A 248 -9.04 3.46 1.87
C PHE A 248 -9.42 3.49 3.36
N ARG A 249 -9.81 4.62 3.95
CA ARG A 249 -10.07 4.75 5.39
C ARG A 249 -11.00 3.71 6.00
N SER A 250 -11.93 3.17 5.20
CA SER A 250 -12.92 2.16 5.61
C SER A 250 -12.65 0.76 5.04
N THR A 251 -11.53 0.56 4.37
CA THR A 251 -11.13 -0.72 3.77
C THR A 251 -9.67 -0.99 4.09
N PRO A 252 -9.35 -2.08 4.79
CA PRO A 252 -7.96 -2.38 5.12
C PRO A 252 -7.14 -2.67 3.85
N VAL A 253 -5.90 -2.21 3.84
CA VAL A 253 -4.97 -2.40 2.74
C VAL A 253 -3.62 -2.88 3.26
N PHE A 254 -3.07 -3.88 2.61
CA PHE A 254 -1.82 -4.52 2.93
C PHE A 254 -0.82 -4.24 1.81
N PHE A 255 0.37 -3.79 2.17
CA PHE A 255 1.39 -3.36 1.21
C PHE A 255 2.55 -4.35 1.18
N LEU A 256 2.76 -4.96 0.03
CA LEU A 256 3.99 -5.68 -0.30
C LEU A 256 4.86 -4.78 -1.16
N GLN A 257 6.17 -4.87 -1.03
CA GLN A 257 7.11 -4.11 -1.85
C GLN A 257 7.62 -4.96 -3.02
N ASP A 258 8.06 -4.28 -4.11
CA ASP A 258 8.69 -4.95 -5.26
C ASP A 258 9.97 -4.18 -5.67
N ASP A 259 10.49 -4.43 -6.86
CA ASP A 259 11.81 -3.98 -7.31
C ASP A 259 11.95 -2.45 -7.27
N HIS A 260 11.02 -1.70 -7.81
CA HIS A 260 11.07 -0.24 -7.79
C HIS A 260 11.03 0.36 -6.38
N ASP A 261 10.32 -0.26 -5.45
CA ASP A 261 10.30 0.16 -4.04
C ASP A 261 11.67 0.04 -3.37
N HIS A 262 12.53 -0.86 -3.88
CA HIS A 262 13.90 -1.08 -3.45
C HIS A 262 14.94 -0.42 -4.38
N TRP A 263 14.51 0.49 -5.26
CA TRP A 263 15.36 1.16 -6.24
C TRP A 263 16.07 0.21 -7.20
N GLU A 264 15.39 -0.81 -7.61
CA GLU A 264 15.84 -1.74 -8.64
C GLU A 264 14.83 -1.73 -9.78
N ASN A 265 15.23 -1.93 -10.99
CA ASN A 265 14.34 -2.13 -12.13
C ASN A 265 14.68 -3.45 -12.78
N ASP A 266 14.08 -4.52 -12.32
CA ASP A 266 14.38 -5.91 -12.72
C ASP A 266 15.88 -6.27 -12.58
N ALA A 267 16.65 -5.40 -11.98
CA ALA A 267 18.08 -5.55 -11.82
C ALA A 267 18.42 -6.32 -10.55
N ALA A 268 17.59 -7.30 -10.19
CA ALA A 268 17.93 -8.18 -9.10
C ALA A 268 19.30 -8.81 -9.40
N GLY A 269 20.33 -8.12 -8.95
CA GLY A 269 21.72 -8.52 -9.14
C GLY A 269 22.06 -9.79 -8.39
N ALA A 270 23.26 -10.28 -8.59
CA ALA A 270 23.79 -11.43 -7.86
C ALA A 270 24.02 -11.16 -6.35
N PHE A 271 23.61 -10.00 -5.86
CA PHE A 271 23.90 -9.54 -4.50
C PHE A 271 22.62 -9.08 -3.79
N PRO A 272 22.57 -9.18 -2.46
CA PRO A 272 21.52 -8.60 -1.65
C PRO A 272 21.36 -7.11 -1.96
N ILE A 273 20.13 -6.60 -1.76
CA ILE A 273 19.82 -5.17 -1.87
C ILE A 273 20.83 -4.36 -1.05
N ALA A 274 21.34 -3.27 -1.63
CA ALA A 274 22.25 -2.40 -0.94
C ALA A 274 21.64 -1.85 0.35
N TRP A 275 22.44 -1.75 1.40
CA TRP A 275 21.99 -1.33 2.74
C TRP A 275 21.13 -0.07 2.72
N PHE A 276 21.55 0.97 2.00
CA PHE A 276 20.81 2.22 1.93
C PHE A 276 19.44 2.06 1.27
N GLN A 277 19.35 1.28 0.20
CA GLN A 277 18.09 0.99 -0.51
C GLN A 277 17.10 0.26 0.42
N LEU A 278 17.59 -0.71 1.18
CA LEU A 278 16.76 -1.39 2.20
C LEU A 278 16.29 -0.42 3.28
N GLN A 279 17.15 0.45 3.79
CA GLN A 279 16.77 1.46 4.78
C GLN A 279 15.77 2.45 4.20
N LEU A 280 15.89 2.82 2.92
CA LEU A 280 14.95 3.70 2.23
C LEU A 280 13.57 3.05 2.09
N ALA A 281 13.52 1.78 1.70
CA ALA A 281 12.29 1.00 1.59
C ALA A 281 11.59 0.87 2.96
N ARG A 282 12.35 0.58 4.02
CA ARG A 282 11.83 0.50 5.40
C ARG A 282 11.33 1.86 5.90
N ALA A 283 12.06 2.94 5.62
CA ALA A 283 11.65 4.29 5.99
C ALA A 283 10.37 4.71 5.26
N THR A 284 10.23 4.34 3.99
CA THR A 284 9.02 4.58 3.22
C THR A 284 7.81 3.87 3.84
N GLN A 285 7.98 2.61 4.21
CA GLN A 285 6.94 1.87 4.91
C GLN A 285 6.61 2.51 6.27
N GLN A 286 7.61 2.88 7.05
CA GLN A 286 7.40 3.53 8.33
C GLN A 286 6.56 4.80 8.22
N LEU A 287 6.74 5.60 7.16
CA LEU A 287 5.99 6.84 6.96
C LEU A 287 4.59 6.58 6.39
N TYR A 288 4.49 5.77 5.35
CA TYR A 288 3.31 5.76 4.49
C TYR A 288 2.44 4.51 4.59
N TYR A 289 3.04 3.33 4.78
CA TYR A 289 2.29 2.07 4.73
C TYR A 289 2.18 1.45 6.10
N PRO A 290 1.00 0.92 6.47
CA PRO A 290 0.90 0.15 7.71
C PRO A 290 1.73 -1.14 7.59
N GLU A 291 2.40 -1.50 8.65
CA GLU A 291 3.03 -2.79 8.84
C GLU A 291 1.96 -3.88 8.90
N PHE A 292 2.38 -5.12 8.71
CA PHE A 292 1.51 -6.28 8.88
C PHE A 292 1.25 -6.55 10.37
N LEU A 293 0.08 -7.15 10.63
CA LEU A 293 -0.37 -7.60 11.94
C LEU A 293 -0.34 -9.13 11.98
N PRO A 294 0.82 -9.76 12.13
CA PRO A 294 0.90 -11.22 12.17
C PRO A 294 0.12 -11.76 13.37
N GLU A 295 -0.37 -12.97 13.24
CA GLU A 295 -1.06 -13.63 14.33
C GLU A 295 -0.11 -13.96 15.49
N ALA A 296 -0.66 -14.00 16.70
CA ALA A 296 0.10 -14.17 17.93
C ALA A 296 0.97 -15.44 17.96
N ASN A 297 0.61 -16.47 17.19
CA ASN A 297 1.30 -17.75 17.13
C ASN A 297 2.25 -17.88 15.93
N ARG A 298 2.38 -16.86 15.12
CA ARG A 298 3.32 -16.87 13.98
C ARG A 298 4.66 -16.32 14.43
N PRO A 299 5.76 -17.05 14.29
CA PRO A 299 7.07 -16.58 14.70
C PRO A 299 7.49 -15.34 13.91
N LEU A 300 7.91 -14.30 14.62
CA LEU A 300 8.49 -13.08 14.04
C LEU A 300 9.98 -13.24 13.71
N GLY A 301 10.50 -14.47 13.70
CA GLY A 301 11.91 -14.77 13.60
C GLY A 301 12.56 -14.54 12.24
N LEU A 302 11.87 -13.92 11.30
CA LEU A 302 12.43 -13.64 9.99
C LEU A 302 13.36 -12.42 10.04
N PRO A 303 14.55 -12.49 9.41
CA PRO A 303 15.43 -11.34 9.28
C PRO A 303 14.66 -10.14 8.71
N TRP A 304 14.87 -8.97 9.32
CA TRP A 304 14.23 -7.70 8.89
C TRP A 304 12.69 -7.71 8.93
N SER A 305 12.11 -8.61 9.70
CA SER A 305 10.65 -8.81 9.74
C SER A 305 9.92 -7.90 10.73
N SER A 306 10.60 -7.33 11.72
CA SER A 306 9.97 -6.50 12.73
C SER A 306 10.51 -5.08 12.74
N SER A 307 9.62 -4.11 13.00
CA SER A 307 10.05 -2.79 13.42
C SER A 307 10.70 -2.89 14.81
N SER A 308 11.77 -2.11 15.03
CA SER A 308 12.60 -2.18 16.24
C SER A 308 11.84 -2.00 17.56
N ASP A 309 10.63 -1.47 17.54
CA ASP A 309 9.95 -1.00 18.76
C ASP A 309 8.67 -1.77 19.11
N ARG A 310 8.18 -2.65 18.23
CA ARG A 310 6.95 -3.42 18.45
C ARG A 310 7.12 -4.82 17.88
N GLY A 311 7.41 -5.76 18.77
CA GLY A 311 7.60 -7.17 18.40
C GLY A 311 6.36 -7.91 17.87
N ASP A 312 5.19 -7.24 17.83
CA ASP A 312 3.94 -7.76 17.31
C ASP A 312 3.56 -7.20 15.91
N LEU A 313 4.44 -6.38 15.31
CA LEU A 313 4.30 -5.87 13.96
C LEU A 313 5.39 -6.45 13.06
N SER A 314 5.05 -6.74 11.83
CA SER A 314 6.00 -7.21 10.82
C SER A 314 6.08 -6.27 9.64
N GLU A 315 7.30 -6.02 9.17
CA GLU A 315 7.55 -5.22 7.97
C GLU A 315 7.53 -6.04 6.68
N SER A 316 7.67 -7.36 6.77
CA SER A 316 7.92 -8.20 5.59
C SER A 316 6.95 -9.34 5.40
N PHE A 317 6.21 -9.74 6.41
CA PHE A 317 5.22 -10.79 6.25
C PHE A 317 4.01 -10.60 7.14
N GLY A 318 2.88 -11.16 6.72
CA GLY A 318 1.64 -11.17 7.48
C GLY A 318 0.66 -12.16 6.92
N THR A 319 -0.48 -12.24 7.58
CA THR A 319 -1.56 -13.10 7.17
C THR A 319 -2.86 -12.31 7.19
N ILE A 320 -3.67 -12.43 6.14
CA ILE A 320 -5.07 -12.05 6.20
C ILE A 320 -5.82 -13.32 6.59
N LEU A 321 -6.29 -13.38 7.82
CA LEU A 321 -7.17 -14.46 8.27
C LEU A 321 -8.59 -13.93 8.32
N TYR A 322 -9.48 -14.49 7.50
CA TYR A 322 -10.86 -14.04 7.38
C TYR A 322 -11.83 -15.13 7.81
N GLY A 323 -12.07 -15.19 9.11
CA GLY A 323 -12.81 -16.31 9.71
C GLY A 323 -12.15 -17.65 9.38
N ASN A 324 -12.95 -18.69 9.19
CA ASN A 324 -12.48 -19.99 8.68
C ASN A 324 -12.62 -20.13 7.16
N LEU A 325 -12.92 -19.02 6.44
CA LEU A 325 -13.17 -19.04 5.00
C LEU A 325 -11.90 -18.88 4.18
N ALA A 326 -11.00 -17.99 4.59
CA ALA A 326 -9.82 -17.66 3.80
C ALA A 326 -8.61 -17.31 4.66
N GLU A 327 -7.46 -17.79 4.25
CA GLU A 327 -6.16 -17.38 4.73
C GLU A 327 -5.32 -16.93 3.53
N VAL A 328 -4.76 -15.72 3.60
CA VAL A 328 -3.87 -15.18 2.56
C VAL A 328 -2.52 -14.91 3.21
N LEU A 329 -1.51 -15.62 2.79
CA LEU A 329 -0.14 -15.41 3.22
C LEU A 329 0.46 -14.24 2.42
N LEU A 330 0.94 -13.24 3.13
CA LEU A 330 1.57 -12.06 2.56
C LEU A 330 3.04 -12.08 2.92
N TYR A 331 3.89 -12.11 1.91
CA TYR A 331 5.32 -12.19 2.11
C TYR A 331 6.08 -11.28 1.13
N ASP A 332 6.87 -10.36 1.69
CA ASP A 332 7.72 -9.45 0.93
C ASP A 332 9.05 -10.15 0.60
N VAL A 333 9.06 -10.87 -0.51
CA VAL A 333 10.23 -11.63 -0.96
C VAL A 333 11.38 -10.74 -1.43
N ARG A 334 11.11 -9.48 -1.80
CA ARG A 334 12.15 -8.58 -2.31
C ARG A 334 13.25 -8.29 -1.31
N ARG A 335 12.94 -8.30 -0.04
CA ARG A 335 13.94 -8.05 1.02
C ARG A 335 14.99 -9.14 1.12
N THR A 336 14.65 -10.36 0.71
CA THR A 336 15.48 -11.54 0.92
C THR A 336 15.88 -12.23 -0.38
N MET A 337 15.22 -11.88 -1.50
CA MET A 337 15.49 -12.48 -2.78
C MET A 337 16.83 -12.03 -3.36
N THR A 338 17.61 -12.99 -3.88
CA THR A 338 18.76 -12.71 -4.73
C THR A 338 18.53 -13.34 -6.10
N LEU A 339 18.99 -12.70 -7.17
CA LEU A 339 18.98 -13.24 -8.52
C LEU A 339 20.40 -13.44 -9.01
N GLY A 340 20.62 -14.46 -9.81
CA GLY A 340 21.93 -14.82 -10.37
C GLY A 340 22.17 -16.32 -10.34
N PRO A 341 23.41 -16.78 -10.58
CA PRO A 341 23.72 -18.20 -10.63
C PRO A 341 23.48 -18.96 -9.32
N GLN A 342 23.40 -18.23 -8.21
CA GLN A 342 23.08 -18.74 -6.87
C GLN A 342 21.80 -18.09 -6.33
N ALA A 343 20.81 -17.90 -7.22
CA ALA A 343 19.55 -17.26 -6.86
C ALA A 343 18.84 -18.03 -5.74
N VAL A 344 18.52 -17.34 -4.67
CA VAL A 344 17.65 -17.82 -3.60
C VAL A 344 16.38 -16.98 -3.61
N PHE A 345 15.25 -17.62 -3.66
CA PHE A 345 13.96 -16.97 -3.59
C PHE A 345 13.65 -16.52 -2.15
N LEU A 346 14.07 -17.33 -1.21
CA LEU A 346 14.04 -17.04 0.22
C LEU A 346 15.47 -17.15 0.78
N ASP A 347 15.83 -16.26 1.69
CA ASP A 347 17.04 -16.45 2.48
C ASP A 347 16.92 -17.78 3.25
N PRO A 348 17.93 -18.67 3.20
CA PRO A 348 17.90 -19.93 3.94
C PRO A 348 17.69 -19.80 5.45
N ASN A 349 17.91 -18.61 6.00
CA ASN A 349 17.63 -18.33 7.41
C ASN A 349 16.14 -17.98 7.66
N VAL A 350 15.33 -17.93 6.61
CA VAL A 350 13.90 -17.60 6.64
C VAL A 350 13.03 -18.85 6.49
N GLU A 351 13.58 -19.94 5.93
CA GLU A 351 12.92 -21.24 5.91
C GLU A 351 12.98 -21.91 7.31
#